data_ec808b594b88ef0af0a9802dcb046d18
#
_entry.id   ec808b594b88ef0af0a9802dcb046d18
#
_cell.length_a   1.000
_cell.length_b   1.000
_cell.length_c   1.000
_cell.angle_alpha   90.00
_cell.angle_beta   90.00
_cell.angle_gamma   90.00
#
_symmetry.space_group_name_H-M   'P 1'
#
loop_
_entity.id
_entity.type
_entity.pdbx_description
1 polymer ?
#
loop_
_entity_poly.entity_id
_entity_poly.type
_entity_poly.pdbx_seq_one_letter_code
_entity_poly.pdbx_strand_id
1 'polypeptide(L)'
;ETGNTGIGLSQRAQSFVLYEDENPYNVIEPGKRPRATLTPALAIKDKKPFLSFAVQGGDTQDQNLLQFFLNMVEFEMNVQEAAEAANVNSYQMYSSFGTHSKEAGRIVVRDDTPPWVIKDLRSKGYNVVTRKLTSGPINAIWFDHKNGTMWGGSSNFGEDYGIGW
;
A
#
# COMPACT_ATOMS: atom_id res chain seq x y z
N GLU A 1 -7.82 7.98 26.30
CA GLU A 1 -6.42 8.04 26.76
C GLU A 1 -6.08 6.78 27.57
N THR A 2 -4.83 6.36 27.52
CA THR A 2 -4.36 5.18 28.24
C THR A 2 -3.81 5.62 29.62
N GLY A 3 -4.67 5.60 30.66
CA GLY A 3 -4.31 6.05 32.01
C GLY A 3 -3.80 7.50 31.99
N ASN A 4 -2.69 7.76 32.69
CA ASN A 4 -2.10 9.10 32.81
C ASN A 4 -0.99 9.38 31.78
N THR A 5 -0.93 8.63 30.68
CA THR A 5 0.16 8.74 29.70
C THR A 5 -0.01 9.87 28.69
N GLY A 6 -1.21 10.44 28.58
CA GLY A 6 -1.55 11.38 27.52
C GLY A 6 -1.65 10.76 26.10
N ILE A 7 -1.43 9.45 25.98
CA ILE A 7 -1.46 8.74 24.70
C ILE A 7 -2.91 8.42 24.34
N GLY A 8 -3.33 8.87 23.16
CA GLY A 8 -4.63 8.50 22.57
C GLY A 8 -4.68 7.03 22.19
N LEU A 9 -5.84 6.39 22.39
CA LEU A 9 -6.06 5.03 21.91
C LEU A 9 -6.20 5.01 20.39
N SER A 10 -5.63 3.99 19.77
CA SER A 10 -5.76 3.76 18.33
C SER A 10 -7.21 3.46 17.95
N GLN A 11 -7.68 4.03 16.83
CA GLN A 11 -8.98 3.71 16.24
C GLN A 11 -9.02 2.33 15.53
N ARG A 12 -7.95 1.55 15.57
CA ARG A 12 -7.84 0.27 14.88
C ARG A 12 -8.82 -0.80 15.38
N ALA A 13 -9.43 -0.61 16.54
CA ALA A 13 -10.51 -1.49 17.00
C ALA A 13 -11.69 -1.59 16.01
N GLN A 14 -11.88 -0.59 15.14
CA GLN A 14 -12.87 -0.64 14.05
C GLN A 14 -12.60 -1.74 13.00
N SER A 15 -11.40 -2.30 12.98
CA SER A 15 -11.06 -3.40 12.07
C SER A 15 -11.54 -4.77 12.57
N PHE A 16 -11.97 -4.89 13.84
CA PHE A 16 -12.60 -6.09 14.33
C PHE A 16 -14.00 -6.27 13.72
N VAL A 17 -14.42 -7.52 13.60
CA VAL A 17 -15.81 -7.89 13.34
C VAL A 17 -16.51 -8.23 14.65
N LEU A 18 -17.84 -8.16 14.67
CA LEU A 18 -18.63 -8.45 15.86
C LEU A 18 -19.12 -9.91 15.92
N TYR A 19 -19.22 -10.57 14.77
CA TYR A 19 -19.78 -11.90 14.63
C TYR A 19 -18.79 -12.86 13.95
N GLU A 20 -18.79 -14.11 14.38
CA GLU A 20 -17.88 -15.16 13.88
C GLU A 20 -18.14 -15.50 12.40
N ASP A 21 -19.37 -15.40 11.92
CA ASP A 21 -19.76 -15.67 10.54
C ASP A 21 -19.18 -14.63 9.55
N GLU A 22 -18.85 -13.43 10.03
CA GLU A 22 -18.15 -12.43 9.22
C GLU A 22 -16.65 -12.78 9.03
N ASN A 23 -15.97 -13.10 10.12
CA ASN A 23 -14.58 -13.54 10.12
C ASN A 23 -14.18 -14.10 11.50
N PRO A 24 -14.17 -15.43 11.70
CA PRO A 24 -13.92 -16.04 13.01
C PRO A 24 -12.54 -15.71 13.61
N TYR A 25 -11.59 -15.35 12.77
CA TYR A 25 -10.23 -14.99 13.22
C TYR A 25 -10.09 -13.53 13.67
N ASN A 26 -11.08 -12.70 13.39
CA ASN A 26 -11.02 -11.26 13.64
C ASN A 26 -12.15 -10.75 14.53
N VAL A 27 -12.85 -11.62 15.23
CA VAL A 27 -13.87 -11.23 16.22
C VAL A 27 -13.22 -10.48 17.37
N ILE A 28 -13.89 -9.46 17.88
CA ILE A 28 -13.40 -8.68 19.01
C ILE A 28 -13.43 -9.53 20.29
N GLU A 29 -12.30 -9.60 20.97
CA GLU A 29 -12.11 -10.34 22.21
C GLU A 29 -11.17 -9.58 23.15
N PRO A 30 -11.33 -9.71 24.49
CA PRO A 30 -10.41 -9.12 25.43
C PRO A 30 -8.95 -9.57 25.20
N GLY A 31 -8.02 -8.63 25.21
CA GLY A 31 -6.59 -8.90 25.00
C GLY A 31 -6.16 -9.13 23.56
N LYS A 32 -7.08 -9.21 22.60
CA LYS A 32 -6.78 -9.39 21.18
C LYS A 32 -6.31 -8.09 20.54
N ARG A 33 -5.31 -8.17 19.66
CA ARG A 33 -4.81 -7.02 18.91
C ARG A 33 -5.62 -6.81 17.64
N PRO A 34 -6.05 -5.58 17.33
CA PRO A 34 -6.68 -5.28 16.06
C PRO A 34 -5.70 -5.45 14.89
N ARG A 35 -6.24 -5.78 13.71
CA ARG A 35 -5.46 -5.76 12.48
C ARG A 35 -4.95 -4.34 12.20
N ALA A 36 -3.70 -4.23 11.79
CA ALA A 36 -3.11 -2.99 11.30
C ALA A 36 -2.91 -3.09 9.78
N THR A 37 -3.12 -1.97 9.10
CA THR A 37 -2.86 -1.83 7.66
C THR A 37 -1.56 -1.07 7.37
N LEU A 38 -0.82 -0.67 8.42
CA LEU A 38 0.44 0.05 8.28
C LEU A 38 1.53 -0.89 7.79
N THR A 39 2.25 -0.50 6.76
CA THR A 39 3.23 -1.32 6.05
C THR A 39 4.58 -0.61 5.86
N PRO A 40 5.17 0.01 6.91
CA PRO A 40 6.53 0.52 6.78
C PRO A 40 7.45 -0.66 6.45
N ALA A 41 8.27 -0.52 5.42
CA ALA A 41 9.08 -1.61 4.90
C ALA A 41 10.55 -1.21 4.79
N LEU A 42 11.42 -2.19 5.05
CA LEU A 42 12.87 -2.09 4.85
C LEU A 42 13.34 -3.36 4.13
N ALA A 43 13.88 -3.20 2.94
CA ALA A 43 14.55 -4.27 2.21
C ALA A 43 16.04 -4.28 2.53
N ILE A 44 16.59 -5.48 2.71
CA ILE A 44 18.01 -5.71 2.96
C ILE A 44 18.57 -6.55 1.80
N LYS A 45 19.68 -6.11 1.23
CA LYS A 45 20.45 -6.84 0.22
C LYS A 45 21.90 -6.95 0.68
N ASP A 46 22.48 -8.15 0.59
CA ASP A 46 23.86 -8.41 0.99
C ASP A 46 24.19 -7.94 2.42
N LYS A 47 23.25 -8.16 3.36
CA LYS A 47 23.32 -7.76 4.77
C LYS A 47 23.37 -6.23 5.01
N LYS A 48 23.00 -5.44 4.03
CA LYS A 48 22.96 -3.96 4.12
C LYS A 48 21.55 -3.45 3.79
N PRO A 49 21.12 -2.32 4.36
CA PRO A 49 19.90 -1.66 3.93
C PRO A 49 19.96 -1.38 2.42
N PHE A 50 18.93 -1.79 1.71
CA PHE A 50 18.81 -1.58 0.28
C PHE A 50 17.76 -0.52 -0.05
N LEU A 51 16.57 -0.63 0.57
CA LEU A 51 15.46 0.25 0.31
C LEU A 51 14.59 0.41 1.56
N SER A 52 14.31 1.64 1.96
CA SER A 52 13.31 1.98 2.98
C SER A 52 12.13 2.64 2.28
N PHE A 53 10.91 2.14 2.49
CA PHE A 53 9.76 2.62 1.75
C PHE A 53 8.46 2.44 2.54
N ALA A 54 7.51 3.32 2.25
CA ALA A 54 6.18 3.31 2.85
C ALA A 54 5.17 3.94 1.89
N VAL A 55 3.90 3.66 2.13
CA VAL A 55 2.77 4.28 1.42
C VAL A 55 1.66 4.58 2.40
N GLN A 56 0.91 5.63 2.16
CA GLN A 56 -0.36 5.88 2.84
C GLN A 56 -1.50 5.20 2.09
N GLY A 57 -2.46 4.63 2.84
CA GLY A 57 -3.65 4.08 2.19
C GLY A 57 -4.28 2.93 2.94
N GLY A 58 -5.18 2.53 3.40
CA GLY A 58 -5.77 1.40 4.13
C GLY A 58 -5.32 0.04 3.60
N ASP A 59 -6.25 -0.75 3.09
CA ASP A 59 -6.02 -2.13 2.62
C ASP A 59 -5.28 -2.22 1.27
N THR A 60 -4.95 -1.10 0.64
CA THR A 60 -4.19 -1.08 -0.60
C THR A 60 -2.70 -0.88 -0.39
N GLN A 61 -2.24 -0.65 0.84
CA GLN A 61 -0.85 -0.33 1.13
C GLN A 61 0.11 -1.45 0.71
N ASP A 62 -0.16 -2.69 1.10
CA ASP A 62 0.66 -3.85 0.76
C ASP A 62 0.71 -4.11 -0.75
N GLN A 63 -0.42 -3.97 -1.45
CA GLN A 63 -0.49 -4.09 -2.91
C GLN A 63 0.37 -3.05 -3.62
N ASN A 64 0.30 -1.80 -3.18
CA ASN A 64 1.06 -0.70 -3.77
C ASN A 64 2.56 -0.83 -3.48
N LEU A 65 2.94 -1.20 -2.25
CA LEU A 65 4.35 -1.40 -1.90
C LEU A 65 4.97 -2.60 -2.61
N LEU A 66 4.22 -3.69 -2.81
CA LEU A 66 4.70 -4.82 -3.60
C LEU A 66 4.99 -4.41 -5.05
N GLN A 67 4.07 -3.69 -5.69
CA GLN A 67 4.26 -3.22 -7.06
C GLN A 67 5.43 -2.24 -7.17
N PHE A 68 5.54 -1.29 -6.24
CA PHE A 68 6.68 -0.37 -6.16
C PHE A 68 8.01 -1.14 -6.04
N PHE A 69 8.07 -2.12 -5.14
CA PHE A 69 9.27 -2.94 -4.93
C PHE A 69 9.64 -3.73 -6.19
N LEU A 70 8.68 -4.36 -6.86
CA LEU A 70 8.90 -5.08 -8.12
C LEU A 70 9.35 -4.14 -9.24
N ASN A 71 8.83 -2.92 -9.31
CA ASN A 71 9.26 -1.92 -10.28
C ASN A 71 10.77 -1.62 -10.15
N MET A 72 11.28 -1.58 -8.92
CA MET A 72 12.70 -1.36 -8.68
C MET A 72 13.57 -2.61 -8.93
N VAL A 73 13.12 -3.80 -8.48
CA VAL A 73 13.99 -4.98 -8.46
C VAL A 73 13.87 -5.86 -9.70
N GLU A 74 12.71 -5.86 -10.37
CA GLU A 74 12.47 -6.69 -11.56
C GLU A 74 12.45 -5.85 -12.84
N PHE A 75 11.97 -4.61 -12.77
CA PHE A 75 11.89 -3.72 -13.94
C PHE A 75 12.98 -2.64 -13.95
N GLU A 76 13.89 -2.68 -12.99
CA GLU A 76 15.08 -1.81 -12.90
C GLU A 76 14.78 -0.31 -12.97
N MET A 77 13.57 0.10 -12.57
CA MET A 77 13.20 1.50 -12.47
C MET A 77 13.99 2.18 -11.35
N ASN A 78 14.36 3.44 -11.54
CA ASN A 78 14.88 4.22 -10.42
C ASN A 78 13.78 4.52 -9.39
N VAL A 79 14.16 5.00 -8.21
CA VAL A 79 13.23 5.17 -7.07
C VAL A 79 12.09 6.13 -7.38
N GLN A 80 12.31 7.18 -8.19
CA GLN A 80 11.28 8.13 -8.57
C GLN A 80 10.35 7.56 -9.65
N GLU A 81 10.90 6.92 -10.67
CA GLU A 81 10.11 6.22 -11.70
C GLU A 81 9.21 5.16 -11.08
N ALA A 82 9.75 4.37 -10.16
CA ALA A 82 8.99 3.34 -9.45
C ALA A 82 7.84 3.90 -8.60
N ALA A 83 8.06 5.07 -7.96
CA ALA A 83 7.03 5.75 -7.17
C ALA A 83 5.90 6.35 -8.02
N GLU A 84 6.20 6.75 -9.27
CA GLU A 84 5.25 7.37 -10.20
C GLU A 84 4.61 6.36 -11.18
N ALA A 85 5.12 5.13 -11.23
CA ALA A 85 4.61 4.10 -12.14
C ALA A 85 3.11 3.82 -11.93
N ALA A 86 2.44 3.45 -13.02
CA ALA A 86 1.05 3.01 -12.95
C ALA A 86 0.93 1.76 -12.08
N ASN A 87 -0.12 1.71 -11.27
CA ASN A 87 -0.40 0.58 -10.40
C ASN A 87 -1.85 0.10 -10.50
N VAL A 88 -2.11 -1.06 -9.94
CA VAL A 88 -3.43 -1.68 -9.85
C VAL A 88 -3.78 -2.00 -8.41
N ASN A 89 -5.03 -1.77 -8.02
CA ASN A 89 -5.55 -2.18 -6.73
C ASN A 89 -6.72 -3.15 -6.91
N SER A 90 -6.68 -4.26 -6.18
CA SER A 90 -7.76 -5.22 -6.08
C SER A 90 -8.63 -4.94 -4.85
N TYR A 91 -9.93 -5.02 -5.01
CA TYR A 91 -10.92 -4.88 -3.95
C TYR A 91 -11.68 -6.18 -3.67
N GLN A 92 -11.11 -7.31 -4.04
CA GLN A 92 -11.72 -8.63 -3.88
C GLN A 92 -11.71 -9.14 -2.43
N MET A 93 -10.79 -8.63 -1.61
CA MET A 93 -10.70 -8.98 -0.19
C MET A 93 -11.69 -8.16 0.63
N TYR A 94 -12.05 -8.69 1.82
CA TYR A 94 -12.85 -7.93 2.77
C TYR A 94 -12.11 -6.68 3.24
N SER A 95 -12.81 -5.54 3.21
CA SER A 95 -12.28 -4.28 3.74
C SER A 95 -12.02 -4.39 5.24
N SER A 96 -10.94 -3.79 5.71
CA SER A 96 -10.64 -3.66 7.14
C SER A 96 -11.52 -2.62 7.84
N PHE A 97 -12.30 -1.86 7.10
CA PHE A 97 -13.01 -0.69 7.59
C PHE A 97 -14.47 -0.66 7.17
N GLY A 98 -15.25 0.14 7.88
CA GLY A 98 -16.66 0.38 7.59
C GLY A 98 -17.50 -0.90 7.73
N THR A 99 -18.23 -1.25 6.69
CA THR A 99 -19.10 -2.43 6.64
C THR A 99 -18.37 -3.73 6.28
N HIS A 100 -17.04 -3.71 6.22
CA HIS A 100 -16.21 -4.86 5.82
C HIS A 100 -16.62 -5.47 4.47
N SER A 101 -17.08 -4.63 3.53
CA SER A 101 -17.53 -5.07 2.21
C SER A 101 -16.38 -5.62 1.38
N LYS A 102 -16.71 -6.48 0.42
CA LYS A 102 -15.81 -6.93 -0.65
C LYS A 102 -16.49 -6.74 -2.00
N GLU A 103 -15.68 -6.58 -3.04
CA GLU A 103 -16.16 -6.43 -4.40
C GLU A 103 -15.44 -7.43 -5.31
N ALA A 104 -16.05 -8.60 -5.49
CA ALA A 104 -15.49 -9.68 -6.30
C ALA A 104 -15.18 -9.20 -7.74
N GLY A 105 -13.97 -9.48 -8.20
CA GLY A 105 -13.52 -9.14 -9.55
C GLY A 105 -13.25 -7.65 -9.78
N ARG A 106 -13.49 -6.77 -8.81
CA ARG A 106 -13.20 -5.33 -8.97
C ARG A 106 -11.71 -5.06 -8.85
N ILE A 107 -11.17 -4.38 -9.86
CA ILE A 107 -9.84 -3.79 -9.84
C ILE A 107 -9.91 -2.33 -10.26
N VAL A 108 -9.03 -1.52 -9.67
CA VAL A 108 -8.89 -0.11 -10.02
C VAL A 108 -7.50 0.09 -10.61
N VAL A 109 -7.43 0.69 -11.78
CA VAL A 109 -6.18 1.02 -12.47
C VAL A 109 -6.10 2.53 -12.71
N ARG A 110 -4.88 3.05 -12.86
CA ARG A 110 -4.68 4.46 -13.19
C ARG A 110 -5.21 4.76 -14.61
N ASP A 111 -5.71 5.96 -14.84
CA ASP A 111 -6.37 6.34 -16.10
C ASP A 111 -5.41 6.43 -17.29
N ASP A 112 -4.10 6.54 -17.06
CA ASP A 112 -3.05 6.44 -18.05
C ASP A 112 -2.64 5.00 -18.40
N THR A 113 -3.28 3.99 -17.78
CA THR A 113 -3.06 2.58 -18.14
C THR A 113 -3.43 2.34 -19.60
N PRO A 114 -2.55 1.71 -20.40
CA PRO A 114 -2.81 1.52 -21.81
C PRO A 114 -4.15 0.85 -22.12
N PRO A 115 -4.93 1.34 -23.11
CA PRO A 115 -6.28 0.83 -23.40
C PRO A 115 -6.33 -0.67 -23.70
N TRP A 116 -5.28 -1.23 -24.31
CA TRP A 116 -5.21 -2.68 -24.58
C TRP A 116 -5.07 -3.51 -23.31
N VAL A 117 -4.39 -3.01 -22.25
CA VAL A 117 -4.31 -3.65 -20.94
C VAL A 117 -5.69 -3.67 -20.29
N ILE A 118 -6.39 -2.53 -20.29
CA ILE A 118 -7.75 -2.42 -19.76
C ILE A 118 -8.69 -3.39 -20.48
N LYS A 119 -8.59 -3.47 -21.82
CA LYS A 119 -9.39 -4.37 -22.64
C LYS A 119 -9.11 -5.84 -22.30
N ASP A 120 -7.84 -6.21 -22.14
CA ASP A 120 -7.44 -7.58 -21.78
C ASP A 120 -7.96 -7.95 -20.38
N LEU A 121 -7.81 -7.09 -19.40
CA LEU A 121 -8.34 -7.31 -18.06
C LEU A 121 -9.86 -7.51 -18.07
N ARG A 122 -10.60 -6.70 -18.83
CA ARG A 122 -12.06 -6.86 -18.98
C ARG A 122 -12.42 -8.17 -19.68
N SER A 123 -11.65 -8.61 -20.68
CA SER A 123 -11.87 -9.88 -21.36
C SER A 123 -11.66 -11.09 -20.45
N LYS A 124 -10.86 -10.94 -19.38
CA LYS A 124 -10.65 -11.93 -18.33
C LYS A 124 -11.73 -11.91 -17.23
N GLY A 125 -12.75 -11.06 -17.38
CA GLY A 125 -13.89 -10.99 -16.48
C GLY A 125 -13.72 -10.01 -15.32
N TYR A 126 -12.67 -9.20 -15.29
CA TYR A 126 -12.52 -8.17 -14.26
C TYR A 126 -13.45 -6.98 -14.48
N ASN A 127 -14.02 -6.46 -13.38
CA ASN A 127 -14.67 -5.16 -13.35
C ASN A 127 -13.61 -4.07 -13.19
N VAL A 128 -13.16 -3.51 -14.31
CA VAL A 128 -12.07 -2.53 -14.34
C VAL A 128 -12.61 -1.12 -14.25
N VAL A 129 -12.24 -0.43 -13.17
CA VAL A 129 -12.51 0.99 -12.93
C VAL A 129 -11.23 1.78 -13.11
N THR A 130 -11.29 2.92 -13.79
CA THR A 130 -10.14 3.83 -13.95
C THR A 130 -10.24 5.00 -12.96
N ARG A 131 -9.11 5.41 -12.42
CA ARG A 131 -8.98 6.57 -11.52
C ARG A 131 -7.73 7.35 -11.85
N LYS A 132 -7.76 8.67 -11.61
CA LYS A 132 -6.59 9.54 -11.78
C LYS A 132 -5.44 9.12 -10.85
N LEU A 133 -5.77 8.77 -9.61
CA LEU A 133 -4.84 8.31 -8.59
C LEU A 133 -5.35 6.98 -8.03
N THR A 134 -4.49 6.00 -7.89
CA THR A 134 -4.82 4.63 -7.46
C THR A 134 -4.10 4.21 -6.21
N SER A 135 -2.95 4.82 -5.88
CA SER A 135 -2.26 4.65 -4.60
C SER A 135 -2.39 5.88 -3.73
N GLY A 136 -2.06 5.74 -2.44
CA GLY A 136 -1.66 6.86 -1.61
C GLY A 136 -0.23 7.28 -1.92
N PRO A 137 0.27 8.31 -1.20
CA PRO A 137 1.63 8.79 -1.36
C PRO A 137 2.65 7.72 -1.02
N ILE A 138 3.52 7.40 -1.99
CA ILE A 138 4.67 6.50 -1.82
C ILE A 138 5.90 7.36 -1.57
N ASN A 139 6.60 7.09 -0.47
CA ASN A 139 7.88 7.70 -0.15
C ASN A 139 8.91 6.60 0.06
N ALA A 140 10.08 6.76 -0.55
CA ALA A 140 11.13 5.75 -0.49
C ALA A 140 12.53 6.37 -0.47
N ILE A 141 13.47 5.63 0.11
CA ILE A 141 14.91 5.94 0.09
C ILE A 141 15.65 4.70 -0.39
N TRP A 142 16.35 4.81 -1.50
CA TRP A 142 17.27 3.81 -1.99
C TRP A 142 18.70 4.11 -1.49
N PHE A 143 19.38 3.10 -0.95
CA PHE A 143 20.74 3.21 -0.44
C PHE A 143 21.74 2.78 -1.51
N ASP A 144 22.41 3.74 -2.14
CA ASP A 144 23.48 3.50 -3.11
C ASP A 144 24.82 3.31 -2.39
N HIS A 145 25.10 2.08 -2.01
CA HIS A 145 26.35 1.73 -1.33
C HIS A 145 27.59 1.85 -2.22
N LYS A 146 27.44 1.86 -3.54
CA LYS A 146 28.55 2.00 -4.47
C LYS A 146 29.13 3.43 -4.43
N ASN A 147 28.25 4.41 -4.35
CA ASN A 147 28.60 5.82 -4.37
C ASN A 147 28.52 6.48 -2.98
N GLY A 148 28.07 5.75 -1.96
CA GLY A 148 27.88 6.27 -0.59
C GLY A 148 26.76 7.32 -0.49
N THR A 149 25.74 7.25 -1.34
CA THR A 149 24.64 8.20 -1.42
C THR A 149 23.30 7.57 -1.12
N MET A 150 22.31 8.38 -0.85
CA MET A 150 20.91 7.98 -0.72
C MET A 150 20.07 8.74 -1.76
N TRP A 151 19.17 8.03 -2.41
CA TRP A 151 18.25 8.58 -3.38
C TRP A 151 16.83 8.55 -2.84
N GLY A 152 16.22 9.73 -2.68
CA GLY A 152 14.83 9.85 -2.30
C GLY A 152 13.92 9.79 -3.52
N GLY A 153 12.78 9.14 -3.37
CA GLY A 153 11.67 9.17 -4.32
C GLY A 153 10.37 9.44 -3.59
N SER A 154 9.55 10.32 -4.15
CA SER A 154 8.22 10.66 -3.64
C SER A 154 7.24 10.66 -4.80
N SER A 155 6.10 9.99 -4.62
CA SER A 155 5.08 9.95 -5.67
C SER A 155 4.44 11.33 -5.87
N ASN A 156 3.91 11.58 -7.05
CA ASN A 156 3.15 12.79 -7.35
C ASN A 156 1.70 12.68 -6.81
N PHE A 157 1.58 12.50 -5.50
CA PHE A 157 0.29 12.37 -4.84
C PHE A 157 0.13 13.48 -3.78
N GLY A 158 -0.75 14.44 -4.07
CA GLY A 158 -1.03 15.54 -3.13
C GLY A 158 0.15 16.46 -2.90
N GLU A 159 0.52 16.63 -1.65
CA GLU A 159 1.58 17.55 -1.19
C GLU A 159 2.85 16.79 -0.73
N ASP A 160 3.09 15.60 -1.26
CA ASP A 160 4.26 14.81 -0.93
C ASP A 160 5.53 15.44 -1.49
N TYR A 161 6.57 15.46 -0.69
CA TYR A 161 7.89 15.88 -1.10
C TYR A 161 8.99 15.22 -0.25
N GLY A 162 10.19 15.15 -0.80
CA GLY A 162 11.39 14.73 -0.09
C GLY A 162 12.32 15.92 0.19
N ILE A 163 13.02 15.86 1.32
CA ILE A 163 14.09 16.81 1.66
C ILE A 163 15.38 16.01 1.82
N GLY A 164 16.47 16.49 1.21
CA GLY A 164 17.81 15.94 1.35
C GLY A 164 18.82 17.05 1.62
N TRP A 165 19.93 16.70 2.29
CA TRP A 165 21.07 17.61 2.54
C TRP A 165 22.38 16.83 2.45
#